data_86850c4b1d2eb740b15792fca6360cd5
#
_entry.id   86850c4b1d2eb740b15792fca6360cd5
#
_cell.length_a   1.000
_cell.length_b   1.000
_cell.length_c   1.000
_cell.angle_alpha   90.00
_cell.angle_beta   90.00
_cell.angle_gamma   90.00
#
_symmetry.space_group_name_H-M   'P 1'
#
loop_
_entity.id
_entity.type
_entity.pdbx_description
1 polymer ?
#
loop_
_entity_poly.entity_id
_entity_poly.type
_entity_poly.pdbx_seq_one_letter_code
_entity_poly.pdbx_strand_id
1 'polypeptide(L)'
;LPGEVEEKFLPWSLPLLEKLNELLDSTTINTLMSESFIKCHPVNYTRGLTFKNACVLVDEAQNLTREELTTILTRFGHESKYIVIGDSQQSDIGNKSGFKSIYDAFNTEESIDFGISVFTFTELEIVRSEILKYIVKVLQRSKMKG
;
A
#
# COMPACT_ATOMS: atom_id res chain seq x y z
N LEU A 1 12.90 3.23 24.37
CA LEU A 1 12.04 4.41 24.50
C LEU A 1 11.03 4.43 23.35
N PRO A 2 9.72 4.65 23.57
CA PRO A 2 8.67 4.57 22.52
C PRO A 2 8.87 5.57 21.37
N GLY A 3 9.44 6.73 21.58
CA GLY A 3 9.62 7.76 20.55
C GLY A 3 10.64 7.42 19.44
N GLU A 4 11.60 6.54 19.68
CA GLU A 4 12.64 6.23 18.69
C GLU A 4 12.19 5.32 17.54
N VAL A 5 11.11 4.57 17.69
CA VAL A 5 10.61 3.65 16.65
C VAL A 5 9.79 4.42 15.63
N GLU A 6 8.89 5.30 16.06
CA GLU A 6 8.05 6.11 15.17
C GLU A 6 8.88 7.09 14.33
N GLU A 7 9.90 7.72 14.90
CA GLU A 7 10.80 8.62 14.18
C GLU A 7 11.57 7.92 13.04
N LYS A 8 11.95 6.66 13.21
CA LYS A 8 12.69 5.90 12.19
C LYS A 8 11.83 5.54 10.97
N PHE A 9 10.52 5.48 11.13
CA PHE A 9 9.58 5.14 10.04
C PHE A 9 8.92 6.36 9.41
N LEU A 10 9.14 7.55 9.95
CA LEU A 10 8.64 8.80 9.39
C LEU A 10 8.98 8.97 7.90
N PRO A 11 10.21 8.68 7.43
CA PRO A 11 10.53 8.83 6.01
C PRO A 11 9.66 7.97 5.08
N TRP A 12 9.22 6.80 5.52
CA TRP A 12 8.39 5.88 4.74
C TRP A 12 6.92 6.32 4.70
N SER A 13 6.48 7.13 5.65
CA SER A 13 5.14 7.70 5.68
C SER A 13 5.03 9.04 4.95
N LEU A 14 6.15 9.68 4.58
CA LEU A 14 6.15 10.99 3.93
C LEU A 14 5.26 11.06 2.68
N PRO A 15 5.28 10.09 1.74
CA PRO A 15 4.43 10.16 0.56
C PRO A 15 2.93 10.19 0.91
N LEU A 16 2.51 9.42 1.92
CA LEU A 16 1.13 9.44 2.40
C LEU A 16 0.80 10.78 3.07
N LEU A 17 1.70 11.29 3.91
CA LEU A 17 1.51 12.57 4.60
C LEU A 17 1.47 13.74 3.62
N GLU A 18 2.26 13.72 2.54
CA GLU A 18 2.19 14.71 1.45
C GLU A 18 0.81 14.69 0.79
N LYS A 19 0.26 13.50 0.52
CA LYS A 19 -1.09 13.39 -0.05
C LYS A 19 -2.18 13.82 0.92
N LEU A 20 -2.03 13.56 2.21
CA LEU A 20 -2.94 14.07 3.22
C LEU A 20 -2.88 15.61 3.31
N ASN A 21 -1.70 16.22 3.16
CA ASN A 21 -1.53 17.67 3.14
C ASN A 21 -2.18 18.35 1.91
N GLU A 22 -2.40 17.63 0.82
CA GLU A 22 -3.18 18.12 -0.33
C GLU A 22 -4.70 18.15 -0.01
N LEU A 23 -5.17 17.33 0.92
CA LEU A 23 -6.58 17.15 1.24
C LEU A 23 -7.00 17.85 2.54
N LEU A 24 -6.09 17.99 3.49
CA LEU A 24 -6.34 18.48 4.84
C LEU A 24 -5.32 19.57 5.17
N ASP A 25 -5.69 20.48 6.06
CA ASP A 25 -4.74 21.47 6.58
C ASP A 25 -3.72 20.82 7.55
N SER A 26 -2.55 21.45 7.67
CA SER A 26 -1.43 20.93 8.47
C SER A 26 -1.77 20.80 9.95
N THR A 27 -2.66 21.66 10.49
CA THR A 27 -3.08 21.60 11.90
C THR A 27 -3.88 20.33 12.15
N THR A 28 -4.83 20.01 11.26
CA THR A 28 -5.62 18.78 11.31
C THR A 28 -4.73 17.55 11.25
N ILE A 29 -3.76 17.51 10.34
CA ILE A 29 -2.83 16.37 10.21
C ILE A 29 -2.01 16.20 11.48
N ASN A 30 -1.44 17.27 12.02
CA ASN A 30 -0.66 17.22 13.24
C ASN A 30 -1.49 16.70 14.42
N THR A 31 -2.76 17.09 14.51
CA THR A 31 -3.69 16.57 15.52
C THR A 31 -3.92 15.07 15.34
N LEU A 32 -4.21 14.62 14.11
CA LEU A 32 -4.44 13.20 13.81
C LEU A 32 -3.21 12.33 14.13
N MET A 33 -2.00 12.86 13.89
CA MET A 33 -0.76 12.17 14.23
C MET A 33 -0.53 12.14 15.76
N SER A 34 -0.66 13.28 16.43
CA SER A 34 -0.42 13.38 17.89
C SER A 34 -1.43 12.59 18.71
N GLU A 35 -2.68 12.51 18.27
CA GLU A 35 -3.72 11.70 18.90
C GLU A 35 -3.69 10.22 18.45
N SER A 36 -2.70 9.84 17.66
CA SER A 36 -2.53 8.47 17.18
C SER A 36 -3.67 7.92 16.32
N PHE A 37 -4.42 8.79 15.65
CA PHE A 37 -5.40 8.37 14.63
C PHE A 37 -4.71 7.87 13.35
N ILE A 38 -3.54 8.44 13.01
CA ILE A 38 -2.69 7.97 11.92
C ILE A 38 -1.47 7.30 12.52
N LYS A 39 -1.25 6.03 12.17
CA LYS A 39 -0.11 5.22 12.65
C LYS A 39 0.58 4.53 11.50
N CYS A 40 1.88 4.56 11.48
CA CYS A 40 2.69 3.80 10.54
C CYS A 40 3.25 2.56 11.23
N HIS A 41 3.01 1.38 10.65
CA HIS A 41 3.47 0.11 11.18
C HIS A 41 4.39 -0.58 10.17
N PRO A 42 5.65 -0.84 10.52
CA PRO A 42 6.45 -1.78 9.73
C PRO A 42 5.83 -3.17 9.75
N VAL A 43 5.89 -3.87 8.63
CA VAL A 43 5.26 -5.19 8.47
C VAL A 43 5.67 -6.15 9.58
N ASN A 44 6.95 -6.17 9.95
CA ASN A 44 7.49 -7.07 10.97
C ASN A 44 6.88 -6.85 12.37
N TYR A 45 6.33 -5.66 12.65
CA TYR A 45 5.70 -5.34 13.93
C TYR A 45 4.18 -5.56 13.92
N THR A 46 3.60 -6.03 12.81
CA THR A 46 2.16 -6.32 12.74
C THR A 46 1.80 -7.70 13.30
N ARG A 47 2.80 -8.56 13.55
CA ARG A 47 2.57 -9.90 14.12
C ARG A 47 1.94 -9.79 15.51
N GLY A 48 0.84 -10.53 15.71
CA GLY A 48 0.11 -10.52 16.98
C GLY A 48 -0.86 -9.35 17.16
N LEU A 49 -0.88 -8.38 16.26
CA LEU A 49 -1.89 -7.31 16.27
C LEU A 49 -3.20 -7.82 15.65
N THR A 50 -4.28 -7.12 15.98
CA THR A 50 -5.56 -7.19 15.27
C THR A 50 -6.02 -5.76 15.07
N PHE A 51 -6.18 -5.34 13.81
CA PHE A 51 -6.65 -4.01 13.50
C PHE A 51 -8.16 -3.98 13.60
N LYS A 52 -8.70 -3.18 14.51
CA LYS A 52 -10.15 -2.98 14.74
C LYS A 52 -10.49 -1.51 14.56
N ASN A 53 -11.67 -1.23 14.01
CA ASN A 53 -12.14 0.14 13.75
C ASN A 53 -11.07 0.95 12.99
N ALA A 54 -10.46 0.35 11.97
CA ALA A 54 -9.30 0.92 11.31
C ALA A 54 -9.39 0.80 9.79
N CYS A 55 -8.89 1.80 9.09
CA CYS A 55 -8.57 1.72 7.68
C CYS A 55 -7.06 1.41 7.54
N VAL A 56 -6.73 0.23 7.06
CA VAL A 56 -5.36 -0.22 6.85
C VAL A 56 -5.00 -0.02 5.39
N LEU A 57 -4.02 0.85 5.14
CA LEU A 57 -3.45 1.08 3.82
C LEU A 57 -2.12 0.34 3.72
N VAL A 58 -2.00 -0.55 2.75
CA VAL A 58 -0.75 -1.24 2.40
C VAL A 58 -0.31 -0.72 1.05
N ASP A 59 0.68 0.15 1.05
CA ASP A 59 1.26 0.73 -0.15
C ASP A 59 2.52 -0.03 -0.58
N GLU A 60 2.89 0.08 -1.86
CA GLU A 60 4.05 -0.61 -2.46
C GLU A 60 4.03 -2.14 -2.20
N ALA A 61 2.84 -2.74 -2.21
CA ALA A 61 2.61 -4.14 -1.84
C ALA A 61 3.38 -5.14 -2.72
N GLN A 62 3.82 -4.74 -3.92
CA GLN A 62 4.67 -5.56 -4.78
C GLN A 62 6.08 -5.79 -4.19
N ASN A 63 6.48 -5.01 -3.18
CA ASN A 63 7.75 -5.18 -2.46
C ASN A 63 7.61 -6.04 -1.20
N LEU A 64 6.46 -6.67 -1.01
CA LEU A 64 6.19 -7.62 0.08
C LEU A 64 6.16 -9.05 -0.44
N THR A 65 6.70 -9.96 0.36
CA THR A 65 6.58 -11.39 0.13
C THR A 65 5.15 -11.86 0.39
N ARG A 66 4.83 -13.07 -0.07
CA ARG A 66 3.53 -13.70 0.20
C ARG A 66 3.29 -13.87 1.71
N GLU A 67 4.31 -14.23 2.46
CA GLU A 67 4.25 -14.41 3.91
C GLU A 67 3.95 -13.10 4.64
N GLU A 68 4.57 -12.01 4.21
CA GLU A 68 4.34 -10.68 4.77
C GLU A 68 2.93 -10.19 4.47
N LEU A 69 2.48 -10.30 3.22
CA LEU A 69 1.11 -9.97 2.84
C LEU A 69 0.08 -10.82 3.60
N THR A 70 0.31 -12.12 3.72
CA THR A 70 -0.54 -13.01 4.51
C THR A 70 -0.57 -12.58 5.98
N THR A 71 0.58 -12.20 6.54
CA THR A 71 0.67 -11.69 7.91
C THR A 71 -0.21 -10.45 8.10
N ILE A 72 -0.15 -9.49 7.19
CA ILE A 72 -0.96 -8.27 7.26
C ILE A 72 -2.45 -8.59 7.10
N LEU A 73 -2.82 -9.30 6.06
CA LEU A 73 -4.23 -9.57 5.72
C LEU A 73 -4.95 -10.40 6.80
N THR A 74 -4.22 -11.29 7.48
CA THR A 74 -4.78 -12.07 8.60
C THR A 74 -4.93 -11.28 9.90
N ARG A 75 -4.54 -10.02 9.94
CA ARG A 75 -4.77 -9.09 11.07
C ARG A 75 -6.12 -8.38 10.99
N PHE A 76 -6.96 -8.73 10.02
CA PHE A 76 -8.28 -8.18 9.81
C PHE A 76 -9.15 -8.36 11.08
N GLY A 77 -9.66 -7.26 11.59
CA GLY A 77 -10.50 -7.23 12.79
C GLY A 77 -11.86 -6.58 12.52
N HIS A 78 -12.69 -6.54 13.55
CA HIS A 78 -14.02 -5.96 13.48
C HIS A 78 -14.00 -4.49 13.01
N GLU A 79 -14.92 -4.14 12.09
CA GLU A 79 -15.05 -2.80 11.50
C GLU A 79 -13.75 -2.26 10.89
N SER A 80 -12.97 -3.14 10.26
CA SER A 80 -11.77 -2.75 9.54
C SER A 80 -12.02 -2.72 8.05
N LYS A 81 -11.27 -1.87 7.36
CA LYS A 81 -11.17 -1.83 5.89
C LYS A 81 -9.71 -1.92 5.48
N TYR A 82 -9.43 -2.74 4.48
CA TYR A 82 -8.09 -2.87 3.92
C TYR A 82 -8.05 -2.36 2.49
N ILE A 83 -7.02 -1.61 2.17
CA ILE A 83 -6.71 -1.14 0.83
C ILE A 83 -5.27 -1.54 0.56
N VAL A 84 -5.07 -2.44 -0.40
CA VAL A 84 -3.73 -2.94 -0.78
C VAL A 84 -3.43 -2.43 -2.18
N ILE A 85 -2.36 -1.67 -2.31
CA ILE A 85 -1.95 -1.00 -3.54
C ILE A 85 -0.57 -1.49 -3.93
N GLY A 86 -0.39 -1.76 -5.22
CA GLY A 86 0.91 -2.16 -5.75
C GLY A 86 0.93 -2.20 -7.27
N ASP A 87 2.14 -2.15 -7.81
CA ASP A 87 2.41 -2.33 -9.23
C ASP A 87 3.32 -3.54 -9.44
N SER A 88 2.76 -4.64 -9.93
CA SER A 88 3.50 -5.89 -10.13
C SER A 88 4.70 -5.77 -11.09
N GLN A 89 4.75 -4.71 -11.92
CA GLN A 89 5.85 -4.45 -12.86
C GLN A 89 7.02 -3.70 -12.21
N GLN A 90 6.80 -3.08 -11.03
CA GLN A 90 7.77 -2.25 -10.32
C GLN A 90 8.31 -2.92 -9.05
N SER A 91 8.29 -4.24 -8.97
CA SER A 91 8.80 -4.96 -7.80
C SER A 91 10.33 -4.91 -7.72
N ASP A 92 10.84 -4.43 -6.57
CA ASP A 92 12.27 -4.42 -6.25
C ASP A 92 12.77 -5.80 -5.83
N ILE A 93 11.87 -6.67 -5.37
CA ILE A 93 12.19 -8.05 -4.93
C ILE A 93 11.92 -9.11 -6.00
N GLY A 94 11.44 -8.69 -7.17
CA GLY A 94 11.23 -9.56 -8.33
C GLY A 94 10.32 -10.76 -8.02
N ASN A 95 10.80 -11.97 -8.33
CA ASN A 95 10.02 -13.21 -8.15
C ASN A 95 9.67 -13.56 -6.69
N LYS A 96 10.22 -12.86 -5.71
CA LYS A 96 9.85 -13.04 -4.29
C LYS A 96 8.57 -12.29 -3.93
N SER A 97 8.11 -11.39 -4.80
CA SER A 97 6.85 -10.65 -4.58
C SER A 97 5.66 -11.59 -4.45
N GLY A 98 4.89 -11.40 -3.39
CA GLY A 98 3.63 -12.10 -3.17
C GLY A 98 2.42 -11.40 -3.77
N PHE A 99 2.56 -10.15 -4.22
CA PHE A 99 1.44 -9.28 -4.58
C PHE A 99 0.56 -9.88 -5.68
N LYS A 100 1.18 -10.27 -6.82
CA LYS A 100 0.41 -10.85 -7.92
C LYS A 100 -0.31 -12.13 -7.51
N SER A 101 0.32 -13.00 -6.73
CA SER A 101 -0.30 -14.26 -6.30
C SER A 101 -1.47 -14.03 -5.35
N ILE A 102 -1.42 -13.02 -4.50
CA ILE A 102 -2.53 -12.61 -3.63
C ILE A 102 -3.65 -11.97 -4.46
N TYR A 103 -3.32 -11.08 -5.40
CA TYR A 103 -4.27 -10.50 -6.33
C TYR A 103 -5.05 -11.59 -7.10
N ASP A 104 -4.34 -12.55 -7.72
CA ASP A 104 -4.97 -13.62 -8.47
C ASP A 104 -5.84 -14.53 -7.57
N ALA A 105 -5.42 -14.79 -6.34
CA ALA A 105 -6.16 -15.61 -5.37
C ALA A 105 -7.50 -14.97 -4.95
N PHE A 106 -7.56 -13.64 -4.85
CA PHE A 106 -8.78 -12.92 -4.46
C PHE A 106 -9.59 -12.39 -5.64
N ASN A 107 -9.14 -12.56 -6.88
CA ASN A 107 -9.88 -12.15 -8.07
C ASN A 107 -10.92 -13.24 -8.47
N THR A 108 -11.90 -13.48 -7.61
CA THR A 108 -12.93 -14.50 -7.76
C THR A 108 -14.29 -13.95 -7.36
N GLU A 109 -15.37 -14.56 -7.89
CA GLU A 109 -16.74 -14.20 -7.50
C GLU A 109 -16.99 -14.46 -6.00
N GLU A 110 -16.46 -15.55 -5.45
CA GLU A 110 -16.55 -15.85 -4.02
C GLU A 110 -15.94 -14.74 -3.18
N SER A 111 -14.82 -14.17 -3.58
CA SER A 111 -14.19 -13.06 -2.87
C SER A 111 -15.09 -11.82 -2.83
N ILE A 112 -15.81 -11.55 -3.90
CA ILE A 112 -16.75 -10.42 -3.96
C ILE A 112 -17.90 -10.62 -2.97
N ASP A 113 -18.43 -11.83 -2.82
CA ASP A 113 -19.47 -12.16 -1.84
C ASP A 113 -19.00 -11.92 -0.39
N PHE A 114 -17.71 -12.06 -0.13
CA PHE A 114 -17.09 -11.74 1.15
C PHE A 114 -16.63 -10.28 1.27
N GLY A 115 -16.95 -9.42 0.29
CA GLY A 115 -16.61 -8.00 0.32
C GLY A 115 -15.18 -7.68 -0.09
N ILE A 116 -14.49 -8.61 -0.77
CA ILE A 116 -13.15 -8.41 -1.30
C ILE A 116 -13.25 -8.15 -2.80
N SER A 117 -12.79 -6.99 -3.24
CA SER A 117 -12.78 -6.61 -4.65
C SER A 117 -11.36 -6.29 -5.11
N VAL A 118 -11.03 -6.68 -6.34
CA VAL A 118 -9.76 -6.35 -6.98
C VAL A 118 -10.00 -5.42 -8.17
N PHE A 119 -9.10 -4.47 -8.36
CA PHE A 119 -9.12 -3.50 -9.44
C PHE A 119 -7.77 -3.43 -10.11
N THR A 120 -7.79 -3.25 -11.42
CA THR A 120 -6.57 -2.95 -12.19
C THR A 120 -6.78 -1.64 -12.93
N PHE A 121 -5.87 -0.69 -12.67
CA PHE A 121 -5.79 0.52 -13.46
C PHE A 121 -5.06 0.25 -14.76
N THR A 122 -5.59 0.77 -15.86
CA THR A 122 -4.99 0.70 -17.18
C THR A 122 -4.26 2.02 -17.50
N GLU A 123 -3.62 2.08 -18.68
CA GLU A 123 -3.00 3.32 -19.16
C GLU A 123 -4.01 4.48 -19.27
N LEU A 124 -5.31 4.19 -19.41
CA LEU A 124 -6.37 5.21 -19.55
C LEU A 124 -6.62 5.99 -18.26
N GLU A 125 -6.43 5.34 -17.10
CA GLU A 125 -6.61 5.95 -15.79
C GLU A 125 -5.35 6.69 -15.28
N ILE A 126 -4.25 6.67 -16.06
CA ILE A 126 -3.02 7.35 -15.67
C ILE A 126 -3.19 8.86 -15.75
N VAL A 127 -3.36 9.50 -14.59
CA VAL A 127 -3.39 10.97 -14.45
C VAL A 127 -1.95 11.46 -14.29
N ARG A 128 -1.22 11.56 -15.40
CA ARG A 128 0.16 12.06 -15.42
C ARG A 128 0.34 13.04 -16.56
N SER A 129 1.35 13.92 -16.46
CA SER A 129 1.71 14.80 -17.56
C SER A 129 2.12 14.00 -18.80
N GLU A 130 1.88 14.53 -20.00
CA GLU A 130 2.22 13.85 -21.26
C GLU A 130 3.70 13.50 -21.37
N ILE A 131 4.57 14.36 -20.83
CA ILE A 131 6.01 14.07 -20.79
C ILE A 131 6.33 12.86 -19.93
N LEU A 132 5.68 12.70 -18.78
CA LEU A 132 5.90 11.59 -17.89
C LEU A 132 5.35 10.27 -18.47
N LYS A 133 4.20 10.32 -19.14
CA LYS A 133 3.69 9.17 -19.90
C LYS A 133 4.69 8.71 -20.97
N TYR A 134 5.27 9.66 -21.70
CA TYR A 134 6.28 9.36 -22.72
C TYR A 134 7.54 8.72 -22.11
N ILE A 135 8.06 9.28 -21.01
CA ILE A 135 9.23 8.74 -20.30
C ILE A 135 8.98 7.29 -19.86
N VAL A 136 7.85 7.02 -19.20
CA VAL A 136 7.49 5.67 -18.75
C VAL A 136 7.43 4.70 -19.93
N LYS A 137 6.78 5.08 -21.02
CA LYS A 137 6.67 4.27 -22.24
C LYS A 137 8.04 3.93 -22.85
N VAL A 138 8.96 4.88 -22.87
CA VAL A 138 10.34 4.65 -23.39
C VAL A 138 11.10 3.69 -22.48
N LEU A 139 11.04 3.87 -21.16
CA LEU A 139 11.74 3.04 -20.20
C LEU A 139 11.19 1.59 -20.19
N GLN A 140 9.90 1.39 -20.32
CA GLN A 140 9.30 0.06 -20.43
C GLN A 140 9.77 -0.67 -21.71
N ARG A 141 9.84 0.03 -22.85
CA ARG A 141 10.34 -0.54 -24.10
C ARG A 141 11.81 -0.96 -24.03
N SER A 142 12.61 -0.24 -23.26
CA SER A 142 14.03 -0.58 -23.09
C SER A 142 14.24 -1.83 -22.23
N LYS A 143 13.39 -2.08 -21.23
CA LYS A 143 13.42 -3.32 -20.40
C LYS A 143 13.04 -4.58 -21.17
N MET A 144 12.28 -4.47 -22.27
CA MET A 144 11.87 -5.61 -23.09
C MET A 144 12.94 -6.03 -24.14
N LYS A 145 14.01 -5.25 -24.30
CA LYS A 145 15.07 -5.49 -25.29
C LYS A 145 16.39 -5.98 -24.70
N GLY A 146 16.48 -6.17 -23.41
CA GLY A 146 17.62 -6.72 -22.68
C GLY A 146 17.23 -8.03 -22.00
#